data_75d3caef8c2ea3eebea9aa58c8c4ecde
#
_entry.id   75d3caef8c2ea3eebea9aa58c8c4ecde
#
_cell.length_a   1.000
_cell.length_b   1.000
_cell.length_c   1.000
_cell.angle_alpha   90.00
_cell.angle_beta   90.00
_cell.angle_gamma   90.00
#
_symmetry.space_group_name_H-M   'P 1'
#
loop_
_entity.id
_entity.type
_entity.pdbx_description
1 polymer ?
#
loop_
_entity_poly.entity_id
_entity_poly.type
_entity_poly.pdbx_seq_one_letter_code
_entity_poly.pdbx_strand_id
1 'polypeptide(L)'
;MDNFTDIDGQLSEWIDAQRSKIVETTQALLRIPSVEAEAAPGAPFGPETRQALDNALATAEGQGLTTKSLDGYAAHAEWTAPGVAADAPIVGVLAHVDVVPPGTGWSHPPFGAEIADGKIYARGATDDKGPAMAGLWAIAALKACAVPLTHRVRLILGANEESGFECVKYYFAHEEMPATGFTPDAMFPLVYAEKGIANAVLTRPAPPEGPKIHVESLSGGERPNMVPDTATAILTDGAQPWAAVIARLNSVVGVTTEELPVSGGKRLRVTAKGISAHGSTPDNGVNAVAVLCDALLMLDHHEDQVAVVEQIQKWAADTKGEKLGIAGSDEVAGPLTCNLGIAEIAGGKASLTFNIRYPVTWTSDTLRECLEKGIDGTGWTLSELTDQPPLYVPQDDPLVATLLEVYRAETGDLTPPKTMGGGTYARAMIKGVAFGAEFGGRDGDGGPHEKDECWPVEHLIKATKIYAKALARLAA
;
A
#
# COMPACT_ATOMS: atom_id res chain seq x y z
N MET A 1 15.22 -36.56 15.51
CA MET A 1 15.87 -35.83 14.37
C MET A 1 14.74 -35.38 13.50
N ASP A 2 14.63 -34.08 13.27
CA ASP A 2 13.51 -33.54 12.50
C ASP A 2 13.51 -34.09 11.08
N ASN A 3 12.37 -34.67 10.67
CA ASN A 3 12.16 -35.18 9.30
C ASN A 3 12.44 -34.10 8.21
N PHE A 4 12.49 -32.83 8.60
CA PHE A 4 12.69 -31.73 7.67
C PHE A 4 14.16 -31.40 7.37
N THR A 5 15.13 -31.82 8.18
CA THR A 5 16.56 -31.50 7.92
C THR A 5 17.04 -32.02 6.58
N ASP A 6 16.68 -33.26 6.22
CA ASP A 6 17.04 -33.86 4.94
C ASP A 6 16.28 -33.21 3.76
N ILE A 7 15.01 -32.86 3.98
CA ILE A 7 14.17 -32.15 2.99
C ILE A 7 14.72 -30.75 2.72
N ASP A 8 15.09 -30.01 3.75
CA ASP A 8 15.66 -28.65 3.64
C ASP A 8 16.97 -28.66 2.84
N GLY A 9 17.81 -29.68 3.05
CA GLY A 9 19.04 -29.89 2.27
C GLY A 9 18.74 -30.11 0.79
N GLN A 10 17.84 -31.07 0.48
CA GLN A 10 17.44 -31.38 -0.90
C GLN A 10 16.83 -30.19 -1.62
N LEU A 11 15.94 -29.43 -0.96
CA LEU A 11 15.34 -28.21 -1.52
C LEU A 11 16.40 -27.17 -1.83
N SER A 12 17.33 -26.93 -0.91
CA SER A 12 18.39 -25.94 -1.10
C SER A 12 19.32 -26.31 -2.25
N GLU A 13 19.76 -27.58 -2.34
CA GLU A 13 20.62 -28.07 -3.42
C GLU A 13 19.93 -27.98 -4.79
N TRP A 14 18.64 -28.35 -4.86
CA TRP A 14 17.90 -28.26 -6.10
C TRP A 14 17.74 -26.81 -6.56
N ILE A 15 17.37 -25.89 -5.65
CA ILE A 15 17.22 -24.45 -5.94
C ILE A 15 18.55 -23.86 -6.43
N ASP A 16 19.67 -24.19 -5.77
CA ASP A 16 21.00 -23.74 -6.20
C ASP A 16 21.34 -24.25 -7.61
N ALA A 17 20.99 -25.50 -7.94
CA ALA A 17 21.18 -26.06 -9.26
C ALA A 17 20.31 -25.37 -10.33
N GLN A 18 19.16 -24.79 -9.96
CA GLN A 18 18.27 -24.05 -10.88
C GLN A 18 18.55 -22.54 -10.92
N ARG A 19 19.54 -22.03 -10.18
CA ARG A 19 19.84 -20.60 -10.01
C ARG A 19 19.75 -19.80 -11.31
N SER A 20 20.45 -20.23 -12.35
CA SER A 20 20.48 -19.51 -13.64
C SER A 20 19.09 -19.42 -14.27
N LYS A 21 18.29 -20.48 -14.18
CA LYS A 21 16.94 -20.54 -14.74
C LYS A 21 15.96 -19.69 -13.93
N ILE A 22 16.09 -19.68 -12.61
CA ILE A 22 15.33 -18.79 -11.71
C ILE A 22 15.56 -17.34 -12.12
N VAL A 23 16.82 -16.93 -12.25
CA VAL A 23 17.19 -15.57 -12.65
C VAL A 23 16.66 -15.22 -14.05
N GLU A 24 16.86 -16.10 -15.04
CA GLU A 24 16.41 -15.90 -16.41
C GLU A 24 14.91 -15.69 -16.52
N THR A 25 14.13 -16.54 -15.85
CA THR A 25 12.65 -16.45 -15.88
C THR A 25 12.15 -15.22 -15.10
N THR A 26 12.81 -14.84 -14.01
CA THR A 26 12.51 -13.61 -13.29
C THR A 26 12.77 -12.38 -14.17
N GLN A 27 13.93 -12.33 -14.86
CA GLN A 27 14.22 -11.26 -15.81
C GLN A 27 13.19 -11.19 -16.96
N ALA A 28 12.71 -12.34 -17.44
CA ALA A 28 11.70 -12.39 -18.50
C ALA A 28 10.38 -11.73 -18.04
N LEU A 29 9.94 -12.01 -16.81
CA LEU A 29 8.74 -11.38 -16.23
C LEU A 29 8.95 -9.88 -15.98
N LEU A 30 10.12 -9.47 -15.47
CA LEU A 30 10.46 -8.08 -15.17
C LEU A 30 10.52 -7.19 -16.43
N ARG A 31 10.83 -7.76 -17.60
CA ARG A 31 10.84 -7.01 -18.87
C ARG A 31 9.47 -6.64 -19.39
N ILE A 32 8.39 -7.18 -18.84
CA ILE A 32 7.02 -6.85 -19.21
C ILE A 32 6.58 -5.60 -18.43
N PRO A 33 6.22 -4.47 -19.08
CA PRO A 33 5.85 -3.23 -18.41
C PRO A 33 4.39 -3.26 -17.94
N SER A 34 4.05 -4.15 -17.02
CA SER A 34 2.69 -4.43 -16.55
C SER A 34 2.13 -3.35 -15.62
N VAL A 35 2.22 -2.10 -16.04
CA VAL A 35 1.52 -0.97 -15.45
C VAL A 35 0.04 -1.07 -15.83
N GLU A 36 -0.87 -0.77 -14.88
CA GLU A 36 -2.30 -0.72 -15.18
C GLU A 36 -2.59 0.24 -16.34
N ALA A 37 -3.40 -0.21 -17.27
CA ALA A 37 -3.78 0.53 -18.46
C ALA A 37 -5.26 0.32 -18.82
N GLU A 38 -5.72 0.97 -19.89
CA GLU A 38 -7.08 0.83 -20.37
C GLU A 38 -7.44 -0.66 -20.65
N ALA A 39 -8.62 -1.05 -20.21
CA ALA A 39 -9.10 -2.42 -20.33
C ALA A 39 -9.24 -2.82 -21.81
N ALA A 40 -8.82 -4.05 -22.12
CA ALA A 40 -8.98 -4.69 -23.42
C ALA A 40 -9.67 -6.08 -23.26
N PRO A 41 -10.19 -6.67 -24.33
CA PRO A 41 -10.81 -7.98 -24.26
C PRO A 41 -9.90 -9.05 -23.63
N GLY A 42 -10.30 -9.62 -22.49
CA GLY A 42 -9.52 -10.59 -21.72
C GLY A 42 -8.31 -10.00 -20.97
N ALA A 43 -8.24 -8.69 -20.88
CA ALA A 43 -7.19 -7.93 -20.16
C ALA A 43 -7.81 -6.74 -19.43
N PRO A 44 -8.50 -6.97 -18.31
CA PRO A 44 -9.26 -5.94 -17.59
C PRO A 44 -8.40 -4.79 -17.06
N PHE A 45 -7.11 -5.02 -16.83
CA PHE A 45 -6.14 -4.04 -16.33
C PHE A 45 -5.07 -3.67 -17.36
N GLY A 46 -5.31 -3.97 -18.64
CA GLY A 46 -4.41 -3.68 -19.74
C GLY A 46 -3.70 -4.92 -20.32
N PRO A 47 -3.24 -4.83 -21.58
CA PRO A 47 -2.60 -5.95 -22.27
C PRO A 47 -1.32 -6.44 -21.60
N GLU A 48 -0.52 -5.54 -21.03
CA GLU A 48 0.77 -5.87 -20.43
C GLU A 48 0.62 -6.59 -19.08
N THR A 49 -0.41 -6.26 -18.28
CA THR A 49 -0.73 -6.99 -17.05
C THR A 49 -1.16 -8.41 -17.38
N ARG A 50 -1.96 -8.60 -18.44
CA ARG A 50 -2.33 -9.91 -18.94
C ARG A 50 -1.11 -10.69 -19.44
N GLN A 51 -0.22 -10.05 -20.18
CA GLN A 51 1.02 -10.67 -20.66
C GLN A 51 1.91 -11.13 -19.49
N ALA A 52 1.95 -10.38 -18.40
CA ALA A 52 2.71 -10.77 -17.21
C ALA A 52 2.12 -12.03 -16.54
N LEU A 53 0.79 -12.13 -16.41
CA LEU A 53 0.13 -13.36 -15.95
C LEU A 53 0.47 -14.55 -16.86
N ASP A 54 0.32 -14.39 -18.18
CA ASP A 54 0.58 -15.47 -19.15
C ASP A 54 2.04 -15.91 -19.11
N ASN A 55 3.01 -15.01 -18.93
CA ASN A 55 4.43 -15.32 -18.78
C ASN A 55 4.71 -16.15 -17.52
N ALA A 56 4.14 -15.74 -16.38
CA ALA A 56 4.29 -16.49 -15.13
C ALA A 56 3.66 -17.88 -15.22
N LEU A 57 2.47 -18.01 -15.84
CA LEU A 57 1.82 -19.30 -16.04
C LEU A 57 2.64 -20.21 -16.98
N ALA A 58 3.19 -19.67 -18.08
CA ALA A 58 4.05 -20.45 -18.97
C ALA A 58 5.31 -20.98 -18.25
N THR A 59 5.88 -20.17 -17.33
CA THR A 59 6.99 -20.61 -16.48
C THR A 59 6.55 -21.75 -15.54
N ALA A 60 5.38 -21.63 -14.92
CA ALA A 60 4.81 -22.66 -14.03
C ALA A 60 4.52 -23.97 -14.77
N GLU A 61 3.94 -23.90 -15.97
CA GLU A 61 3.70 -25.04 -16.85
C GLU A 61 5.01 -25.74 -17.24
N GLY A 62 6.05 -24.96 -17.53
CA GLY A 62 7.39 -25.46 -17.79
C GLY A 62 8.01 -26.24 -16.63
N GLN A 63 7.55 -26.01 -15.39
CA GLN A 63 7.87 -26.78 -14.18
C GLN A 63 6.85 -27.92 -13.94
N GLY A 64 5.85 -28.06 -14.81
CA GLY A 64 4.79 -29.07 -14.73
C GLY A 64 3.81 -28.84 -13.60
N LEU A 65 3.62 -27.61 -13.16
CA LEU A 65 2.53 -27.21 -12.25
C LEU A 65 1.20 -27.15 -13.03
N THR A 66 0.09 -27.35 -12.34
CA THR A 66 -1.24 -27.15 -12.92
C THR A 66 -1.57 -25.66 -12.88
N THR A 67 -1.96 -25.09 -14.01
CA THR A 67 -2.22 -23.66 -14.14
C THR A 67 -3.67 -23.35 -14.47
N LYS A 68 -4.15 -22.19 -14.06
CA LYS A 68 -5.45 -21.65 -14.45
C LYS A 68 -5.40 -20.13 -14.53
N SER A 69 -5.87 -19.60 -15.65
CA SER A 69 -6.10 -18.16 -15.82
C SER A 69 -7.59 -17.84 -15.59
N LEU A 70 -7.88 -16.76 -14.91
CA LEU A 70 -9.23 -16.28 -14.62
C LEU A 70 -9.45 -14.94 -15.33
N ASP A 71 -9.83 -15.01 -16.59
CA ASP A 71 -10.28 -13.90 -17.44
C ASP A 71 -9.32 -12.68 -17.49
N GLY A 72 -8.04 -12.89 -17.15
CA GLY A 72 -7.03 -11.82 -17.08
C GLY A 72 -7.08 -10.98 -15.82
N TYR A 73 -8.00 -11.24 -14.90
CA TYR A 73 -7.99 -10.63 -13.56
C TYR A 73 -6.88 -11.18 -12.69
N ALA A 74 -6.77 -12.52 -12.67
CA ALA A 74 -5.81 -13.24 -11.85
C ALA A 74 -5.51 -14.61 -12.47
N ALA A 75 -4.53 -15.29 -11.91
CA ALA A 75 -4.16 -16.62 -12.31
C ALA A 75 -3.66 -17.44 -11.12
N HIS A 76 -3.54 -18.75 -11.25
CA HIS A 76 -2.83 -19.54 -10.26
C HIS A 76 -2.00 -20.68 -10.89
N ALA A 77 -0.98 -21.09 -10.14
CA ALA A 77 -0.21 -22.29 -10.38
C ALA A 77 -0.26 -23.16 -9.11
N GLU A 78 -0.63 -24.44 -9.27
CA GLU A 78 -0.85 -25.35 -8.16
C GLU A 78 -0.05 -26.63 -8.30
N TRP A 79 0.40 -27.15 -7.18
CA TRP A 79 0.89 -28.52 -7.07
C TRP A 79 0.14 -29.28 -5.99
N THR A 80 -0.35 -30.46 -6.37
CA THR A 80 -0.96 -31.46 -5.49
C THR A 80 -0.04 -32.67 -5.46
N ALA A 81 0.52 -32.97 -4.29
CA ALA A 81 1.43 -34.11 -4.16
C ALA A 81 0.69 -35.44 -4.36
N PRO A 82 1.37 -36.50 -4.85
CA PRO A 82 0.76 -37.82 -4.97
C PRO A 82 0.15 -38.32 -3.65
N GLY A 83 -1.13 -38.70 -3.69
CA GLY A 83 -1.87 -39.16 -2.50
C GLY A 83 -2.63 -38.08 -1.75
N VAL A 84 -2.43 -36.80 -2.07
CA VAL A 84 -3.24 -35.70 -1.51
C VAL A 84 -4.59 -35.68 -2.22
N ALA A 85 -5.67 -35.54 -1.46
CA ALA A 85 -7.02 -35.46 -1.99
C ALA A 85 -7.21 -34.18 -2.83
N ALA A 86 -8.02 -34.24 -3.87
CA ALA A 86 -8.27 -33.08 -4.75
C ALA A 86 -8.99 -31.91 -4.04
N ASP A 87 -9.69 -32.21 -2.94
CA ASP A 87 -10.40 -31.25 -2.08
C ASP A 87 -9.63 -30.98 -0.77
N ALA A 88 -8.38 -31.40 -0.66
CA ALA A 88 -7.54 -31.06 0.49
C ALA A 88 -7.39 -29.53 0.63
N PRO A 89 -7.24 -29.01 1.86
CA PRO A 89 -7.03 -27.59 2.05
C PRO A 89 -5.82 -27.05 1.26
N ILE A 90 -5.85 -25.76 0.94
CA ILE A 90 -4.79 -25.08 0.19
C ILE A 90 -3.92 -24.29 1.14
N VAL A 91 -2.61 -24.41 1.01
CA VAL A 91 -1.63 -23.44 1.51
C VAL A 91 -1.31 -22.48 0.36
N GLY A 92 -1.62 -21.20 0.54
CA GLY A 92 -1.52 -20.18 -0.50
C GLY A 92 -0.27 -19.30 -0.39
N VAL A 93 0.31 -18.99 -1.54
CA VAL A 93 1.19 -17.82 -1.72
C VAL A 93 0.42 -16.84 -2.60
N LEU A 94 0.18 -15.64 -2.12
CA LEU A 94 -0.57 -14.62 -2.85
C LEU A 94 0.35 -13.48 -3.23
N ALA A 95 0.60 -13.30 -4.52
CA ALA A 95 1.53 -12.34 -5.10
C ALA A 95 0.88 -11.56 -6.24
N HIS A 96 1.52 -10.51 -6.73
CA HIS A 96 1.02 -9.76 -7.88
C HIS A 96 2.06 -9.58 -9.00
N VAL A 97 1.57 -9.27 -10.19
CA VAL A 97 2.41 -9.06 -11.38
C VAL A 97 2.23 -7.68 -12.02
N ASP A 98 1.27 -6.88 -11.54
CA ASP A 98 1.17 -5.47 -11.89
C ASP A 98 2.23 -4.66 -11.13
N VAL A 99 2.52 -3.47 -11.62
CA VAL A 99 3.52 -2.57 -11.04
C VAL A 99 3.08 -1.13 -11.17
N VAL A 100 3.50 -0.27 -10.23
CA VAL A 100 3.32 1.18 -10.37
C VAL A 100 4.11 1.75 -11.55
N PRO A 101 3.69 2.90 -12.12
CA PRO A 101 4.48 3.60 -13.14
C PRO A 101 5.92 3.84 -12.68
N PRO A 102 6.92 3.66 -13.55
CA PRO A 102 8.32 3.78 -13.16
C PRO A 102 8.75 5.21 -12.80
N GLY A 103 8.02 6.24 -13.27
CA GLY A 103 8.44 7.62 -13.11
C GLY A 103 9.65 7.94 -13.98
N THR A 104 10.43 8.95 -13.58
CA THR A 104 11.59 9.45 -14.31
C THR A 104 12.88 9.40 -13.48
N GLY A 105 14.04 9.56 -14.15
CA GLY A 105 15.33 9.69 -13.46
C GLY A 105 16.02 8.36 -13.14
N TRP A 106 15.62 7.26 -13.78
CA TRP A 106 16.29 5.97 -13.68
C TRP A 106 17.68 6.00 -14.31
N SER A 107 18.65 5.37 -13.67
CA SER A 107 20.00 5.13 -14.24
C SER A 107 20.09 3.80 -14.98
N HIS A 108 19.19 2.85 -14.69
CA HIS A 108 19.00 1.61 -15.43
C HIS A 108 17.61 1.62 -16.11
N PRO A 109 17.44 1.02 -17.31
CA PRO A 109 16.11 0.94 -17.92
C PRO A 109 15.10 0.25 -16.99
N PRO A 110 13.95 0.88 -16.65
CA PRO A 110 13.02 0.36 -15.64
C PRO A 110 12.41 -1.00 -15.97
N PHE A 111 12.44 -1.41 -17.23
CA PHE A 111 12.00 -2.74 -17.71
C PHE A 111 13.13 -3.46 -18.47
N GLY A 112 14.38 -3.11 -18.17
CA GLY A 112 15.56 -3.77 -18.75
C GLY A 112 15.91 -5.08 -18.07
N ALA A 113 15.59 -5.19 -16.79
CA ALA A 113 16.00 -6.29 -15.92
C ALA A 113 17.51 -6.57 -16.01
N GLU A 114 18.31 -5.50 -16.04
CA GLU A 114 19.76 -5.60 -16.12
C GLU A 114 20.34 -6.12 -14.80
N ILE A 115 21.38 -6.93 -14.92
CA ILE A 115 22.16 -7.36 -13.74
C ILE A 115 23.43 -6.52 -13.68
N ALA A 116 23.55 -5.71 -12.64
CA ALA A 116 24.75 -4.96 -12.31
C ALA A 116 25.06 -5.12 -10.82
N ASP A 117 26.32 -5.27 -10.47
CA ASP A 117 26.81 -5.43 -9.08
C ASP A 117 26.03 -6.52 -8.28
N GLY A 118 25.64 -7.61 -8.98
CA GLY A 118 24.93 -8.73 -8.37
C GLY A 118 23.45 -8.46 -8.07
N LYS A 119 22.88 -7.34 -8.53
CA LYS A 119 21.48 -6.94 -8.38
C LYS A 119 20.76 -6.93 -9.72
N ILE A 120 19.47 -7.29 -9.74
CA ILE A 120 18.57 -7.15 -10.89
C ILE A 120 17.89 -5.80 -10.75
N TYR A 121 18.11 -4.88 -11.70
CA TYR A 121 17.49 -3.56 -11.73
C TYR A 121 16.24 -3.59 -12.61
N ALA A 122 15.07 -3.43 -12.00
CA ALA A 122 13.81 -3.27 -12.74
C ALA A 122 12.68 -2.80 -11.80
N ARG A 123 11.67 -2.12 -12.33
CA ARG A 123 10.38 -1.94 -11.67
C ARG A 123 9.71 -3.31 -11.49
N GLY A 124 9.32 -3.63 -10.24
CA GLY A 124 8.79 -4.94 -9.87
C GLY A 124 9.87 -5.95 -9.42
N ALA A 125 11.14 -5.52 -9.30
CA ALA A 125 12.20 -6.43 -8.87
C ALA A 125 11.99 -6.90 -7.43
N THR A 126 11.54 -6.02 -6.55
CA THR A 126 11.18 -6.29 -5.14
C THR A 126 9.68 -6.30 -4.91
N ASP A 127 8.89 -5.59 -5.73
CA ASP A 127 7.48 -5.37 -5.54
C ASP A 127 6.71 -5.60 -6.87
N ASP A 128 6.15 -6.77 -7.09
CA ASP A 128 6.24 -8.05 -6.37
C ASP A 128 6.63 -9.19 -7.32
N LYS A 129 7.02 -8.87 -8.59
CA LYS A 129 7.34 -9.88 -9.63
C LYS A 129 8.52 -10.78 -9.26
N GLY A 130 9.57 -10.22 -8.65
CA GLY A 130 10.70 -11.01 -8.17
C GLY A 130 10.27 -12.01 -7.10
N PRO A 131 9.62 -11.57 -6.00
CA PRO A 131 9.07 -12.44 -4.97
C PRO A 131 8.02 -13.44 -5.47
N ALA A 132 7.16 -13.05 -6.42
CA ALA A 132 6.22 -13.96 -7.09
C ALA A 132 6.95 -15.12 -7.76
N MET A 133 8.05 -14.83 -8.46
CA MET A 133 8.90 -15.85 -9.07
C MET A 133 9.62 -16.70 -8.03
N ALA A 134 10.04 -16.14 -6.90
CA ALA A 134 10.58 -16.92 -5.78
C ALA A 134 9.54 -17.91 -5.25
N GLY A 135 8.28 -17.50 -5.10
CA GLY A 135 7.16 -18.35 -4.71
C GLY A 135 6.88 -19.46 -5.72
N LEU A 136 6.90 -19.15 -7.03
CA LEU A 136 6.72 -20.13 -8.10
C LEU A 136 7.79 -21.22 -8.05
N TRP A 137 9.05 -20.82 -7.97
CA TRP A 137 10.18 -21.75 -7.94
C TRP A 137 10.26 -22.53 -6.63
N ALA A 138 9.75 -21.97 -5.52
CA ALA A 138 9.59 -22.69 -4.27
C ALA A 138 8.63 -23.89 -4.43
N ILE A 139 7.47 -23.69 -5.08
CA ILE A 139 6.52 -24.78 -5.37
C ILE A 139 7.13 -25.79 -6.34
N ALA A 140 7.85 -25.31 -7.36
CA ALA A 140 8.57 -26.19 -8.30
C ALA A 140 9.60 -27.08 -7.57
N ALA A 141 10.30 -26.55 -6.58
CA ALA A 141 11.25 -27.30 -5.76
C ALA A 141 10.57 -28.40 -4.93
N LEU A 142 9.41 -28.09 -4.30
CA LEU A 142 8.63 -29.10 -3.57
C LEU A 142 8.26 -30.27 -4.47
N LYS A 143 7.81 -29.98 -5.68
CA LYS A 143 7.46 -31.00 -6.68
C LYS A 143 8.68 -31.82 -7.12
N ALA A 144 9.77 -31.15 -7.46
CA ALA A 144 10.98 -31.81 -7.97
C ALA A 144 11.64 -32.71 -6.94
N CYS A 145 11.60 -32.31 -5.67
CA CYS A 145 12.10 -33.11 -4.53
C CYS A 145 11.07 -34.11 -4.00
N ALA A 146 9.88 -34.21 -4.63
CA ALA A 146 8.79 -35.09 -4.21
C ALA A 146 8.47 -35.01 -2.71
N VAL A 147 8.41 -33.77 -2.17
CA VAL A 147 8.15 -33.54 -0.76
C VAL A 147 6.77 -34.10 -0.38
N PRO A 148 6.66 -34.94 0.66
CA PRO A 148 5.37 -35.48 1.08
C PRO A 148 4.53 -34.39 1.73
N LEU A 149 3.34 -34.13 1.19
CA LEU A 149 2.41 -33.11 1.67
C LEU A 149 1.05 -33.74 1.98
N THR A 150 0.27 -33.05 2.81
CA THR A 150 -1.14 -33.36 3.09
C THR A 150 -2.10 -32.28 2.55
N HIS A 151 -1.57 -31.12 2.17
CA HIS A 151 -2.29 -29.99 1.59
C HIS A 151 -1.86 -29.74 0.14
N ARG A 152 -2.73 -29.10 -0.62
CA ARG A 152 -2.38 -28.52 -1.93
C ARG A 152 -1.58 -27.25 -1.72
N VAL A 153 -0.64 -26.93 -2.59
CA VAL A 153 0.14 -25.70 -2.54
C VAL A 153 -0.16 -24.88 -3.78
N ARG A 154 -0.58 -23.63 -3.60
CA ARG A 154 -1.02 -22.77 -4.70
C ARG A 154 -0.36 -21.40 -4.65
N LEU A 155 0.28 -20.98 -5.74
CA LEU A 155 0.64 -19.60 -6.00
C LEU A 155 -0.53 -18.93 -6.72
N ILE A 156 -1.05 -17.87 -6.16
CA ILE A 156 -2.10 -17.03 -6.73
C ILE A 156 -1.44 -15.72 -7.17
N LEU A 157 -1.67 -15.31 -8.41
CA LEU A 157 -1.11 -14.12 -9.03
C LEU A 157 -2.23 -13.15 -9.38
N GLY A 158 -2.24 -11.98 -8.75
CA GLY A 158 -3.13 -10.87 -9.09
C GLY A 158 -2.52 -9.92 -10.11
N ALA A 159 -3.35 -9.12 -10.77
CA ALA A 159 -2.93 -8.16 -11.79
C ALA A 159 -3.44 -6.72 -11.51
N ASN A 160 -3.82 -6.42 -10.26
CA ASN A 160 -4.33 -5.09 -9.84
C ASN A 160 -4.18 -4.92 -8.31
N GLU A 161 -3.00 -5.22 -7.77
CA GLU A 161 -2.72 -4.97 -6.35
C GLU A 161 -2.56 -3.48 -6.09
N GLU A 162 -1.73 -2.83 -6.89
CA GLU A 162 -1.27 -1.46 -6.75
C GLU A 162 -2.38 -0.40 -6.82
N SER A 163 -3.57 -0.78 -7.32
CA SER A 163 -4.63 0.17 -7.62
C SER A 163 -6.04 -0.21 -7.12
N GLY A 164 -6.25 -1.40 -6.49
CA GLY A 164 -7.59 -1.62 -5.95
C GLY A 164 -8.02 -3.01 -5.53
N PHE A 165 -7.24 -4.05 -5.72
CA PHE A 165 -7.56 -5.44 -5.33
C PHE A 165 -8.75 -6.08 -6.07
N GLU A 166 -9.22 -5.52 -7.18
CA GLU A 166 -10.34 -6.09 -7.95
C GLU A 166 -9.99 -7.48 -8.49
N CYS A 167 -8.72 -7.72 -8.79
CA CYS A 167 -8.20 -9.01 -9.24
C CYS A 167 -8.44 -10.12 -8.21
N VAL A 168 -8.14 -9.91 -6.93
CA VAL A 168 -8.32 -10.93 -5.88
C VAL A 168 -9.77 -11.02 -5.42
N LYS A 169 -10.55 -9.96 -5.50
CA LYS A 169 -12.00 -10.03 -5.30
C LYS A 169 -12.64 -10.93 -6.36
N TYR A 170 -12.26 -10.74 -7.63
CA TYR A 170 -12.70 -11.60 -8.72
C TYR A 170 -12.24 -13.05 -8.52
N TYR A 171 -10.95 -13.24 -8.17
CA TYR A 171 -10.39 -14.56 -7.94
C TYR A 171 -11.18 -15.34 -6.88
N PHE A 172 -11.35 -14.78 -5.67
CA PHE A 172 -12.02 -15.47 -4.58
C PHE A 172 -13.55 -15.57 -4.72
N ALA A 173 -14.14 -14.89 -5.69
CA ALA A 173 -15.52 -15.14 -6.10
C ALA A 173 -15.68 -16.39 -6.98
N HIS A 174 -14.60 -16.90 -7.58
CA HIS A 174 -14.61 -18.00 -8.55
C HIS A 174 -13.76 -19.21 -8.14
N GLU A 175 -12.86 -19.04 -7.17
CA GLU A 175 -11.90 -20.05 -6.74
C GLU A 175 -11.92 -20.23 -5.23
N GLU A 176 -11.40 -21.40 -4.80
CA GLU A 176 -11.28 -21.73 -3.38
C GLU A 176 -10.32 -20.79 -2.65
N MET A 177 -10.72 -20.32 -1.49
CA MET A 177 -9.89 -19.56 -0.57
C MET A 177 -8.86 -20.48 0.12
N PRO A 178 -7.56 -20.12 0.14
CA PRO A 178 -6.59 -20.86 0.94
C PRO A 178 -6.97 -20.91 2.43
N ALA A 179 -6.75 -22.06 3.04
CA ALA A 179 -6.96 -22.23 4.47
C ALA A 179 -5.97 -21.43 5.31
N THR A 180 -4.75 -21.25 4.76
CA THR A 180 -3.69 -20.43 5.33
C THR A 180 -2.67 -20.09 4.24
N GLY A 181 -1.84 -19.09 4.48
CA GLY A 181 -0.81 -18.71 3.52
C GLY A 181 -0.08 -17.44 3.87
N PHE A 182 0.68 -16.94 2.92
CA PHE A 182 1.39 -15.67 3.05
C PHE A 182 1.46 -14.91 1.72
N THR A 183 1.71 -13.60 1.82
CA THR A 183 2.14 -12.80 0.68
C THR A 183 3.63 -12.47 0.80
N PRO A 184 4.41 -12.56 -0.28
CA PRO A 184 5.83 -12.19 -0.27
C PRO A 184 6.07 -10.69 -0.47
N ASP A 185 5.06 -9.87 -0.32
CA ASP A 185 5.00 -8.44 -0.65
C ASP A 185 5.17 -7.55 0.58
N ALA A 186 6.28 -7.71 1.30
CA ALA A 186 6.66 -6.90 2.44
C ALA A 186 8.13 -7.13 2.83
N MET A 187 8.41 -7.12 4.12
CA MET A 187 9.75 -7.31 4.67
C MET A 187 9.85 -8.56 5.55
N PHE A 188 11.03 -9.16 5.59
CA PHE A 188 11.37 -10.14 6.61
C PHE A 188 11.62 -9.48 7.99
N PRO A 189 11.46 -10.21 9.12
CA PRO A 189 11.16 -11.64 9.18
C PRO A 189 9.70 -11.99 8.88
N LEU A 190 8.74 -11.14 9.22
CA LEU A 190 7.31 -11.37 9.03
C LEU A 190 6.53 -10.16 9.53
N VAL A 191 5.44 -9.81 8.83
CA VAL A 191 4.43 -8.84 9.27
C VAL A 191 3.16 -9.61 9.63
N TYR A 192 2.82 -9.64 10.93
CA TYR A 192 1.68 -10.40 11.46
C TYR A 192 0.44 -9.55 11.71
N ALA A 193 0.60 -8.23 11.62
CA ALA A 193 -0.49 -7.28 11.85
C ALA A 193 -0.33 -6.05 10.96
N GLU A 194 -1.43 -5.68 10.30
CA GLU A 194 -1.54 -4.49 9.46
C GLU A 194 -2.72 -3.65 9.93
N LYS A 195 -2.52 -2.35 10.13
CA LYS A 195 -3.60 -1.44 10.52
C LYS A 195 -4.73 -1.44 9.50
N GLY A 196 -5.96 -1.24 9.97
CA GLY A 196 -7.07 -0.93 9.08
C GLY A 196 -6.79 0.37 8.31
N ILE A 197 -7.27 0.45 7.08
CA ILE A 197 -7.07 1.59 6.19
C ILE A 197 -8.42 2.12 5.77
N ALA A 198 -8.76 3.33 6.21
CA ALA A 198 -10.02 3.96 5.83
C ALA A 198 -9.79 5.31 5.15
N ASN A 199 -10.63 5.64 4.17
CA ASN A 199 -10.78 7.01 3.69
C ASN A 199 -12.16 7.51 4.10
N ALA A 200 -12.17 8.59 4.90
CA ALA A 200 -13.39 9.25 5.35
C ALA A 200 -13.55 10.60 4.66
N VAL A 201 -14.69 10.80 4.01
CA VAL A 201 -15.03 12.08 3.37
C VAL A 201 -16.04 12.81 4.24
N LEU A 202 -15.63 13.94 4.79
CA LEU A 202 -16.50 14.85 5.53
C LEU A 202 -16.92 16.01 4.65
N THR A 203 -18.21 16.37 4.69
CA THR A 203 -18.74 17.47 3.88
C THR A 203 -19.64 18.37 4.68
N ARG A 204 -19.71 19.64 4.28
CA ARG A 204 -20.67 20.64 4.76
C ARG A 204 -20.95 21.71 3.70
N PRO A 205 -22.02 22.49 3.81
CA PRO A 205 -22.16 23.73 3.05
C PRO A 205 -21.00 24.68 3.34
N ALA A 206 -20.45 25.33 2.32
CA ALA A 206 -19.48 26.41 2.51
C ALA A 206 -20.15 27.60 3.22
N PRO A 207 -19.38 28.37 4.01
CA PRO A 207 -19.91 29.60 4.61
C PRO A 207 -20.38 30.59 3.53
N PRO A 208 -21.48 31.30 3.75
CA PRO A 208 -21.94 32.30 2.80
C PRO A 208 -20.95 33.47 2.64
N GLU A 209 -20.99 34.11 1.51
CA GLU A 209 -20.26 35.36 1.30
C GLU A 209 -20.75 36.43 2.27
N GLY A 210 -19.83 37.33 2.68
CA GLY A 210 -20.10 38.42 3.61
C GLY A 210 -19.29 39.68 3.28
N PRO A 211 -19.46 40.75 4.04
CA PRO A 211 -18.81 42.04 3.77
C PRO A 211 -17.31 42.06 4.14
N LYS A 212 -16.81 41.01 4.79
CA LYS A 212 -15.41 40.84 5.16
C LYS A 212 -14.68 40.01 4.13
N ILE A 213 -13.36 39.83 4.29
CA ILE A 213 -12.58 38.93 3.46
C ILE A 213 -13.21 37.55 3.46
N HIS A 214 -13.44 37.02 2.27
CA HIS A 214 -14.07 35.71 2.08
C HIS A 214 -13.15 34.74 1.35
N VAL A 215 -13.08 33.50 1.82
CA VAL A 215 -12.41 32.38 1.13
C VAL A 215 -13.40 31.85 0.09
N GLU A 216 -13.24 32.29 -1.14
CA GLU A 216 -14.08 31.86 -2.27
C GLU A 216 -13.82 30.38 -2.62
N SER A 217 -12.54 29.98 -2.56
CA SER A 217 -12.14 28.59 -2.76
C SER A 217 -10.90 28.25 -1.95
N LEU A 218 -10.77 26.97 -1.61
CA LEU A 218 -9.59 26.39 -1.01
C LEU A 218 -9.34 25.03 -1.68
N SER A 219 -8.09 24.71 -2.00
CA SER A 219 -7.69 23.42 -2.54
C SER A 219 -6.34 23.03 -1.96
N GLY A 220 -6.21 21.79 -1.46
CA GLY A 220 -4.95 21.26 -0.96
C GLY A 220 -4.93 19.74 -1.03
N GLY A 221 -3.82 19.20 -1.55
CA GLY A 221 -3.61 17.76 -1.73
C GLY A 221 -4.29 17.17 -2.97
N GLU A 222 -3.75 16.05 -3.43
CA GLU A 222 -4.22 15.32 -4.62
C GLU A 222 -4.61 13.88 -4.31
N ARG A 223 -4.05 13.30 -3.25
CA ARG A 223 -4.27 11.90 -2.85
C ARG A 223 -4.53 11.79 -1.35
N PRO A 224 -5.51 10.98 -0.92
CA PRO A 224 -5.81 10.81 0.51
C PRO A 224 -4.61 10.32 1.32
N ASN A 225 -3.81 9.42 0.76
CA ASN A 225 -2.68 8.75 1.42
C ASN A 225 -1.35 9.55 1.37
N MET A 226 -1.41 10.84 1.04
CA MET A 226 -0.24 11.74 1.04
C MET A 226 -0.52 12.97 1.89
N VAL A 227 0.49 13.44 2.64
CA VAL A 227 0.43 14.74 3.31
C VAL A 227 0.54 15.82 2.24
N PRO A 228 -0.41 16.77 2.15
CA PRO A 228 -0.37 17.86 1.18
C PRO A 228 0.88 18.75 1.36
N ASP A 229 1.70 18.85 0.33
CA ASP A 229 2.86 19.75 0.29
C ASP A 229 2.54 21.13 -0.25
N THR A 230 1.38 21.31 -0.85
CA THR A 230 0.89 22.57 -1.40
C THR A 230 -0.61 22.71 -1.14
N ALA A 231 -1.00 23.91 -0.69
CA ALA A 231 -2.40 24.30 -0.59
C ALA A 231 -2.60 25.73 -1.07
N THR A 232 -3.75 26.01 -1.67
CA THR A 232 -4.07 27.32 -2.27
C THR A 232 -5.48 27.76 -1.87
N ALA A 233 -5.64 29.03 -1.55
CA ALA A 233 -6.94 29.67 -1.40
C ALA A 233 -7.08 30.89 -2.31
N ILE A 234 -8.30 31.15 -2.77
CA ILE A 234 -8.67 32.39 -3.43
C ILE A 234 -9.50 33.22 -2.45
N LEU A 235 -9.04 34.43 -2.18
CA LEU A 235 -9.73 35.40 -1.33
C LEU A 235 -10.42 36.44 -2.20
N THR A 236 -11.63 36.80 -1.81
CA THR A 236 -12.35 37.94 -2.38
C THR A 236 -12.25 39.18 -1.49
N ASP A 237 -12.51 40.35 -2.10
CA ASP A 237 -12.34 41.65 -1.48
C ASP A 237 -13.25 41.82 -0.25
N GLY A 238 -12.65 42.37 0.80
CA GLY A 238 -13.33 42.86 2.00
C GLY A 238 -12.98 44.32 2.21
N ALA A 239 -13.44 44.90 3.29
CA ALA A 239 -13.19 46.33 3.62
C ALA A 239 -11.73 46.66 3.98
N GLN A 240 -10.80 45.67 3.96
CA GLN A 240 -9.39 45.87 4.31
C GLN A 240 -8.52 46.16 3.07
N PRO A 241 -7.51 47.06 3.19
CA PRO A 241 -6.55 47.26 2.13
C PRO A 241 -5.71 46.00 1.85
N TRP A 242 -5.64 45.54 0.61
CA TRP A 242 -4.86 44.33 0.21
C TRP A 242 -3.39 44.42 0.64
N ALA A 243 -2.77 45.58 0.59
CA ALA A 243 -1.38 45.74 1.04
C ALA A 243 -1.14 45.28 2.49
N ALA A 244 -2.09 45.55 3.41
CA ALA A 244 -2.00 45.11 4.79
C ALA A 244 -2.25 43.59 4.92
N VAL A 245 -3.20 43.05 4.15
CA VAL A 245 -3.50 41.63 4.09
C VAL A 245 -2.29 40.86 3.58
N ILE A 246 -1.71 41.28 2.46
CA ILE A 246 -0.52 40.68 1.84
C ILE A 246 0.67 40.68 2.81
N ALA A 247 0.94 41.81 3.47
CA ALA A 247 2.03 41.91 4.43
C ALA A 247 1.86 40.93 5.61
N ARG A 248 0.62 40.75 6.07
CA ARG A 248 0.30 39.82 7.16
C ARG A 248 0.45 38.36 6.72
N LEU A 249 -0.09 37.99 5.56
CA LEU A 249 0.01 36.63 5.02
C LEU A 249 1.45 36.23 4.72
N ASN A 250 2.22 37.11 4.06
CA ASN A 250 3.62 36.86 3.73
C ASN A 250 4.57 36.84 4.95
N SER A 251 4.08 37.17 6.14
CA SER A 251 4.85 37.00 7.39
C SER A 251 4.85 35.54 7.86
N VAL A 252 3.98 34.69 7.32
CA VAL A 252 3.93 33.25 7.65
C VAL A 252 4.94 32.52 6.75
N VAL A 253 5.79 31.71 7.36
CA VAL A 253 6.81 30.93 6.64
C VAL A 253 6.13 29.95 5.67
N GLY A 254 6.58 29.92 4.44
CA GLY A 254 6.04 29.05 3.38
C GLY A 254 4.77 29.57 2.71
N VAL A 255 4.28 30.78 3.09
CA VAL A 255 3.12 31.40 2.46
C VAL A 255 3.53 32.49 1.47
N THR A 256 2.92 32.48 0.31
CA THR A 256 3.09 33.49 -0.76
C THR A 256 1.75 33.98 -1.27
N THR A 257 1.71 35.18 -1.80
CA THR A 257 0.49 35.79 -2.30
C THR A 257 0.65 36.33 -3.72
N GLU A 258 -0.42 36.29 -4.52
CA GLU A 258 -0.50 36.80 -5.88
C GLU A 258 -1.84 37.52 -6.08
N GLU A 259 -1.81 38.81 -6.48
CA GLU A 259 -3.01 39.52 -6.83
C GLU A 259 -3.50 39.04 -8.20
N LEU A 260 -4.78 38.66 -8.28
CA LEU A 260 -5.41 38.23 -9.54
C LEU A 260 -6.24 39.35 -10.13
N PRO A 261 -6.01 39.74 -11.39
CA PRO A 261 -6.84 40.71 -12.07
C PRO A 261 -8.22 40.13 -12.41
N VAL A 262 -9.28 40.75 -11.89
CA VAL A 262 -10.67 40.39 -12.20
C VAL A 262 -11.48 41.61 -12.56
N SER A 263 -12.45 41.45 -13.48
CA SER A 263 -13.39 42.52 -13.84
C SER A 263 -14.32 42.80 -12.66
N GLY A 264 -14.26 44.02 -12.10
CA GLY A 264 -15.17 44.48 -11.05
C GLY A 264 -14.72 44.24 -9.58
N GLY A 265 -13.45 43.82 -9.35
CA GLY A 265 -12.93 43.62 -7.98
C GLY A 265 -11.48 43.15 -7.99
N LYS A 266 -10.98 42.78 -6.83
CA LYS A 266 -9.65 42.16 -6.65
C LYS A 266 -9.80 40.81 -5.99
N ARG A 267 -9.07 39.82 -6.48
CA ARG A 267 -8.87 38.54 -5.84
C ARG A 267 -7.42 38.32 -5.45
N LEU A 268 -7.19 37.65 -4.36
CA LEU A 268 -5.85 37.31 -3.90
C LEU A 268 -5.71 35.80 -3.85
N ARG A 269 -4.75 35.26 -4.60
CA ARG A 269 -4.33 33.87 -4.41
C ARG A 269 -3.34 33.82 -3.26
N VAL A 270 -3.59 32.89 -2.33
CA VAL A 270 -2.70 32.59 -1.21
C VAL A 270 -2.25 31.16 -1.39
N THR A 271 -0.93 30.92 -1.45
CA THR A 271 -0.35 29.59 -1.59
C THR A 271 0.52 29.31 -0.38
N ALA A 272 0.27 28.18 0.27
CA ALA A 272 1.09 27.66 1.36
C ALA A 272 1.87 26.43 0.90
N LYS A 273 3.10 26.29 1.39
CA LYS A 273 3.98 25.13 1.20
C LYS A 273 4.13 24.36 2.49
N GLY A 274 4.11 23.04 2.37
CA GLY A 274 4.36 22.07 3.40
C GLY A 274 5.50 21.12 3.03
N ILE A 275 5.48 19.94 3.63
CA ILE A 275 6.43 18.83 3.33
C ILE A 275 5.60 17.57 3.16
N SER A 276 5.74 16.93 1.99
CA SER A 276 5.05 15.67 1.70
C SER A 276 5.58 14.54 2.56
N ALA A 277 4.69 13.64 2.95
CA ALA A 277 5.00 12.37 3.61
C ALA A 277 3.89 11.37 3.30
N HIS A 278 4.16 10.08 3.51
CA HIS A 278 3.14 9.07 3.35
C HIS A 278 2.07 9.17 4.46
N GLY A 279 0.78 8.96 4.11
CA GLY A 279 -0.35 9.11 5.04
C GLY A 279 -0.35 8.15 6.24
N SER A 280 0.43 7.06 6.20
CA SER A 280 0.63 6.18 7.35
C SER A 280 1.62 6.71 8.38
N THR A 281 2.46 7.68 7.99
CA THR A 281 3.46 8.34 8.84
C THR A 281 3.39 9.86 8.69
N PRO A 282 2.22 10.48 8.95
CA PRO A 282 1.99 11.89 8.65
C PRO A 282 2.86 12.83 9.49
N ASP A 283 3.36 12.37 10.64
CA ASP A 283 4.29 13.11 11.50
C ASP A 283 5.63 13.45 10.83
N ASN A 284 5.98 12.74 9.72
CA ASN A 284 7.19 13.02 8.95
C ASN A 284 7.00 14.17 7.95
N GLY A 285 5.79 14.69 7.80
CA GLY A 285 5.43 15.76 6.88
C GLY A 285 5.00 17.04 7.60
N VAL A 286 4.68 18.06 6.78
CA VAL A 286 4.03 19.29 7.20
C VAL A 286 2.84 19.53 6.29
N ASN A 287 1.63 19.47 6.81
CA ASN A 287 0.42 19.62 6.01
C ASN A 287 0.23 21.07 5.57
N ALA A 288 0.34 21.34 4.27
CA ALA A 288 0.19 22.68 3.71
C ALA A 288 -1.21 23.29 3.95
N VAL A 289 -2.26 22.46 4.11
CA VAL A 289 -3.62 22.92 4.44
C VAL A 289 -3.64 23.55 5.83
N ALA A 290 -2.95 22.95 6.82
CA ALA A 290 -2.83 23.52 8.16
C ALA A 290 -2.09 24.86 8.11
N VAL A 291 -0.95 24.93 7.39
CA VAL A 291 -0.19 26.18 7.22
C VAL A 291 -1.01 27.28 6.55
N LEU A 292 -1.79 26.91 5.51
CA LEU A 292 -2.70 27.85 4.84
C LEU A 292 -3.77 28.36 5.78
N CYS A 293 -4.41 27.48 6.53
CA CYS A 293 -5.46 27.86 7.48
C CYS A 293 -4.92 28.76 8.61
N ASP A 294 -3.70 28.47 9.13
CA ASP A 294 -3.04 29.36 10.12
C ASP A 294 -2.87 30.78 9.58
N ALA A 295 -2.45 30.93 8.32
CA ALA A 295 -2.32 32.23 7.69
C ALA A 295 -3.68 32.91 7.48
N LEU A 296 -4.70 32.17 7.05
CA LEU A 296 -6.05 32.70 6.84
C LEU A 296 -6.68 33.20 8.15
N LEU A 297 -6.48 32.51 9.26
CA LEU A 297 -7.00 32.88 10.59
C LEU A 297 -6.41 34.17 11.13
N MET A 298 -5.35 34.70 10.56
CA MET A 298 -4.82 36.02 10.87
C MET A 298 -5.67 37.15 10.30
N LEU A 299 -6.61 36.86 9.40
CA LEU A 299 -7.41 37.86 8.69
C LEU A 299 -8.78 38.06 9.38
N ASP A 300 -9.43 39.21 9.08
CA ASP A 300 -10.77 39.50 9.57
C ASP A 300 -11.84 38.91 8.66
N HIS A 301 -12.22 37.66 8.95
CA HIS A 301 -13.31 36.93 8.28
C HIS A 301 -14.65 37.08 9.01
N HIS A 302 -15.73 36.65 8.34
CA HIS A 302 -17.02 36.45 9.01
C HIS A 302 -16.94 35.29 10.01
N GLU A 303 -17.70 35.32 11.11
CA GLU A 303 -17.61 34.34 12.20
C GLU A 303 -17.83 32.87 11.69
N ASP A 304 -18.80 32.65 10.79
CA ASP A 304 -19.05 31.33 10.22
C ASP A 304 -17.87 30.80 9.42
N GLN A 305 -17.12 31.69 8.73
CA GLN A 305 -15.94 31.30 7.98
C GLN A 305 -14.75 31.04 8.89
N VAL A 306 -14.56 31.84 9.93
CA VAL A 306 -13.54 31.59 10.97
C VAL A 306 -13.74 30.20 11.54
N ALA A 307 -14.98 29.85 11.94
CA ALA A 307 -15.29 28.54 12.52
C ALA A 307 -14.93 27.37 11.57
N VAL A 308 -15.17 27.51 10.27
CA VAL A 308 -14.81 26.47 9.28
C VAL A 308 -13.31 26.37 9.11
N VAL A 309 -12.61 27.50 8.93
CA VAL A 309 -11.16 27.51 8.74
C VAL A 309 -10.44 26.99 9.99
N GLU A 310 -10.88 27.36 11.19
CA GLU A 310 -10.35 26.82 12.44
C GLU A 310 -10.55 25.31 12.56
N GLN A 311 -11.71 24.80 12.13
CA GLN A 311 -11.97 23.38 12.20
C GLN A 311 -11.08 22.60 11.23
N ILE A 312 -10.91 23.11 9.99
CA ILE A 312 -10.00 22.53 9.01
C ILE A 312 -8.56 22.54 9.54
N GLN A 313 -8.12 23.66 10.09
CA GLN A 313 -6.79 23.81 10.67
C GLN A 313 -6.53 22.78 11.78
N LYS A 314 -7.45 22.68 12.75
CA LYS A 314 -7.36 21.75 13.88
C LYS A 314 -7.25 20.31 13.43
N TRP A 315 -7.98 19.92 12.40
CA TRP A 315 -7.97 18.55 11.86
C TRP A 315 -6.77 18.29 10.95
N ALA A 316 -6.33 19.28 10.16
CA ALA A 316 -5.16 19.15 9.30
C ALA A 316 -3.84 19.05 10.07
N ALA A 317 -3.78 19.67 11.24
CA ALA A 317 -2.61 19.62 12.14
C ALA A 317 -2.59 18.38 13.06
N ASP A 318 -3.69 17.63 13.11
CA ASP A 318 -3.86 16.51 14.04
C ASP A 318 -3.59 15.17 13.33
N THR A 319 -2.39 14.65 13.49
CA THR A 319 -1.95 13.40 12.90
C THR A 319 -2.39 12.14 13.65
N LYS A 320 -3.06 12.30 14.81
CA LYS A 320 -3.49 11.19 15.69
C LYS A 320 -5.00 11.08 15.85
N GLY A 321 -5.77 11.98 15.22
CA GLY A 321 -7.22 11.99 15.27
C GLY A 321 -7.83 12.40 16.61
N GLU A 322 -7.05 13.05 17.50
CA GLU A 322 -7.53 13.53 18.80
C GLU A 322 -8.62 14.59 18.65
N LYS A 323 -8.40 15.54 17.73
CA LYS A 323 -9.34 16.64 17.47
C LYS A 323 -10.55 16.22 16.65
N LEU A 324 -10.42 15.10 15.93
CA LEU A 324 -11.51 14.45 15.18
C LEU A 324 -12.28 13.45 16.05
N GLY A 325 -11.84 13.19 17.29
CA GLY A 325 -12.50 12.28 18.21
C GLY A 325 -12.29 10.80 17.92
N ILE A 326 -11.29 10.46 17.10
CA ILE A 326 -11.00 9.08 16.68
C ILE A 326 -9.69 8.54 17.23
N ALA A 327 -9.05 9.23 18.16
CA ALA A 327 -7.82 8.75 18.73
C ALA A 327 -7.99 7.38 19.39
N GLY A 328 -7.11 6.46 19.07
CA GLY A 328 -7.11 5.10 19.60
C GLY A 328 -5.76 4.46 19.48
N SER A 329 -5.53 3.40 20.24
CA SER A 329 -4.29 2.63 20.24
C SER A 329 -4.54 1.22 20.74
N ASP A 330 -3.74 0.26 20.27
CA ASP A 330 -3.63 -1.05 20.85
C ASP A 330 -2.17 -1.45 21.10
N GLU A 331 -1.96 -2.55 21.81
CA GLU A 331 -0.61 -3.04 22.13
C GLU A 331 0.08 -3.68 20.93
N VAL A 332 -0.68 -4.04 19.88
CA VAL A 332 -0.19 -4.75 18.70
C VAL A 332 0.34 -3.78 17.65
N ALA A 333 -0.52 -2.86 17.19
CA ALA A 333 -0.22 -1.97 16.07
C ALA A 333 0.06 -0.52 16.51
N GLY A 334 -0.08 -0.22 17.80
CA GLY A 334 0.15 1.11 18.36
C GLY A 334 -0.95 2.13 18.00
N PRO A 335 -0.65 3.44 18.05
CA PRO A 335 -1.64 4.49 17.90
C PRO A 335 -2.19 4.61 16.48
N LEU A 336 -3.45 5.05 16.39
CA LEU A 336 -4.06 5.48 15.13
C LEU A 336 -3.25 6.62 14.51
N THR A 337 -3.18 6.66 13.17
CA THR A 337 -2.70 7.84 12.43
C THR A 337 -3.81 8.38 11.53
N CYS A 338 -3.87 9.71 11.43
CA CYS A 338 -4.89 10.44 10.68
C CYS A 338 -4.20 11.50 9.80
N ASN A 339 -4.43 11.44 8.51
CA ASN A 339 -3.91 12.40 7.54
C ASN A 339 -5.08 13.09 6.83
N LEU A 340 -5.23 14.41 6.93
CA LEU A 340 -6.06 15.16 6.01
C LEU A 340 -5.32 15.25 4.66
N GLY A 341 -5.65 14.36 3.74
CA GLY A 341 -4.97 14.23 2.45
C GLY A 341 -5.52 15.14 1.35
N ILE A 342 -6.84 15.46 1.39
CA ILE A 342 -7.47 16.36 0.42
C ILE A 342 -8.42 17.30 1.16
N ALA A 343 -8.30 18.59 0.88
CA ALA A 343 -9.23 19.61 1.35
C ALA A 343 -9.69 20.48 0.18
N GLU A 344 -10.99 20.72 0.09
CA GLU A 344 -11.59 21.52 -0.95
C GLU A 344 -12.73 22.40 -0.41
N ILE A 345 -12.74 23.65 -0.78
CA ILE A 345 -13.91 24.56 -0.70
C ILE A 345 -14.17 25.06 -2.10
N ALA A 346 -15.28 24.66 -2.69
CA ALA A 346 -15.67 25.05 -4.05
C ALA A 346 -17.19 24.92 -4.23
N GLY A 347 -17.77 25.75 -5.08
CA GLY A 347 -19.18 25.63 -5.50
C GLY A 347 -20.19 25.62 -4.35
N GLY A 348 -19.93 26.34 -3.27
CA GLY A 348 -20.82 26.40 -2.12
C GLY A 348 -20.73 25.17 -1.17
N LYS A 349 -19.71 24.31 -1.34
CA LYS A 349 -19.48 23.10 -0.54
C LYS A 349 -18.03 23.08 -0.01
N ALA A 350 -17.87 22.62 1.21
CA ALA A 350 -16.57 22.22 1.74
C ALA A 350 -16.51 20.69 1.85
N SER A 351 -15.38 20.11 1.47
CA SER A 351 -15.12 18.66 1.48
C SER A 351 -13.72 18.38 2.00
N LEU A 352 -13.59 17.43 2.91
CA LEU A 352 -12.33 17.00 3.50
C LEU A 352 -12.20 15.49 3.38
N THR A 353 -11.09 14.99 2.87
CA THR A 353 -10.81 13.56 2.79
C THR A 353 -9.65 13.21 3.70
N PHE A 354 -9.92 12.34 4.66
CA PHE A 354 -8.95 11.82 5.62
C PHE A 354 -8.53 10.42 5.22
N ASN A 355 -7.23 10.10 5.26
CA ASN A 355 -6.72 8.75 5.27
C ASN A 355 -6.38 8.37 6.72
N ILE A 356 -7.04 7.34 7.21
CA ILE A 356 -6.98 6.92 8.61
C ILE A 356 -6.40 5.52 8.67
N ARG A 357 -5.37 5.33 9.52
CA ARG A 357 -4.82 4.00 9.83
C ARG A 357 -5.17 3.67 11.26
N TYR A 358 -6.09 2.74 11.46
CA TYR A 358 -6.66 2.45 12.77
C TYR A 358 -6.18 1.12 13.36
N PRO A 359 -6.21 0.96 14.71
CA PRO A 359 -5.69 -0.20 15.42
C PRO A 359 -6.34 -1.51 14.97
N VAL A 360 -5.60 -2.63 15.09
CA VAL A 360 -6.08 -3.95 14.65
C VAL A 360 -7.19 -4.52 15.52
N THR A 361 -7.40 -3.96 16.69
CA THR A 361 -8.51 -4.32 17.59
C THR A 361 -9.81 -3.60 17.28
N TRP A 362 -9.78 -2.63 16.36
CA TRP A 362 -10.97 -1.91 15.94
C TRP A 362 -11.61 -2.55 14.72
N THR A 363 -12.91 -2.31 14.58
CA THR A 363 -13.69 -2.64 13.37
C THR A 363 -14.02 -1.35 12.60
N SER A 364 -14.47 -1.51 11.36
CA SER A 364 -15.03 -0.41 10.56
C SER A 364 -16.17 0.32 11.29
N ASP A 365 -17.03 -0.43 11.97
CA ASP A 365 -18.15 0.14 12.74
C ASP A 365 -17.65 0.96 13.92
N THR A 366 -16.63 0.49 14.64
CA THR A 366 -16.00 1.25 15.73
C THR A 366 -15.44 2.58 15.22
N LEU A 367 -14.73 2.57 14.08
CA LEU A 367 -14.20 3.79 13.49
C LEU A 367 -15.33 4.74 13.07
N ARG A 368 -16.39 4.22 12.43
CA ARG A 368 -17.56 5.00 12.01
C ARG A 368 -18.25 5.66 13.19
N GLU A 369 -18.52 4.93 14.26
CA GLU A 369 -19.16 5.48 15.47
C GLU A 369 -18.32 6.60 16.10
N CYS A 370 -16.98 6.42 16.16
CA CYS A 370 -16.07 7.44 16.65
C CYS A 370 -16.10 8.70 15.77
N LEU A 371 -16.06 8.53 14.43
CA LEU A 371 -16.15 9.64 13.47
C LEU A 371 -17.46 10.42 13.63
N GLU A 372 -18.59 9.73 13.60
CA GLU A 372 -19.93 10.35 13.72
C GLU A 372 -20.07 11.13 15.03
N LYS A 373 -19.58 10.56 16.14
CA LYS A 373 -19.56 11.23 17.44
C LYS A 373 -18.61 12.42 17.46
N GLY A 374 -17.45 12.30 16.83
CA GLY A 374 -16.44 13.37 16.82
C GLY A 374 -16.83 14.59 16.00
N ILE A 375 -17.67 14.41 14.99
CA ILE A 375 -18.18 15.51 14.15
C ILE A 375 -19.54 16.05 14.61
N ASP A 376 -20.18 15.42 15.59
CA ASP A 376 -21.49 15.88 16.09
C ASP A 376 -21.46 17.33 16.55
N GLY A 377 -22.46 18.11 16.16
CA GLY A 377 -22.55 19.54 16.46
C GLY A 377 -21.58 20.46 15.70
N THR A 378 -20.68 19.92 14.86
CA THR A 378 -19.72 20.72 14.08
C THR A 378 -20.26 21.26 12.76
N GLY A 379 -21.42 20.77 12.32
CA GLY A 379 -22.01 21.06 11.02
C GLY A 379 -21.40 20.30 9.85
N TRP A 380 -20.44 19.39 10.10
CA TRP A 380 -19.91 18.44 9.15
C TRP A 380 -20.69 17.12 9.19
N THR A 381 -20.73 16.43 8.07
CA THR A 381 -21.37 15.11 7.93
C THR A 381 -20.39 14.13 7.26
N LEU A 382 -20.35 12.90 7.73
CA LEU A 382 -19.64 11.80 7.08
C LEU A 382 -20.45 11.39 5.82
N SER A 383 -19.96 11.77 4.65
CA SER A 383 -20.63 11.49 3.38
C SER A 383 -20.19 10.16 2.77
N GLU A 384 -18.94 9.74 3.02
CA GLU A 384 -18.40 8.48 2.52
C GLU A 384 -17.37 7.92 3.51
N LEU A 385 -17.35 6.61 3.65
CA LEU A 385 -16.32 5.87 4.38
C LEU A 385 -16.01 4.60 3.59
N THR A 386 -14.84 4.57 2.96
CA THR A 386 -14.27 3.35 2.38
C THR A 386 -13.32 2.72 3.39
N ASP A 387 -13.29 1.40 3.46
CA ASP A 387 -12.53 0.69 4.47
C ASP A 387 -11.90 -0.60 3.93
N GLN A 388 -10.66 -0.81 4.30
CA GLN A 388 -9.96 -2.08 4.23
C GLN A 388 -9.71 -2.53 5.68
N PRO A 389 -10.39 -3.58 6.15
CA PRO A 389 -10.26 -4.06 7.51
C PRO A 389 -8.82 -4.41 7.88
N PRO A 390 -8.42 -4.32 9.16
CA PRO A 390 -7.09 -4.68 9.60
C PRO A 390 -6.83 -6.17 9.41
N LEU A 391 -5.55 -6.51 9.23
CA LEU A 391 -5.06 -7.88 9.32
C LEU A 391 -4.45 -8.09 10.70
N TYR A 392 -4.77 -9.21 11.34
CA TYR A 392 -4.13 -9.62 12.58
C TYR A 392 -4.12 -11.15 12.72
N VAL A 393 -2.94 -11.72 12.78
CA VAL A 393 -2.71 -13.11 13.14
C VAL A 393 -1.85 -13.14 14.40
N PRO A 394 -2.31 -13.72 15.53
CA PRO A 394 -1.55 -13.73 16.78
C PRO A 394 -0.14 -14.33 16.62
N GLN A 395 0.84 -13.82 17.37
CA GLN A 395 2.23 -14.27 17.25
C GLN A 395 2.44 -15.74 17.68
N ASP A 396 1.55 -16.29 18.51
CA ASP A 396 1.52 -17.69 18.93
C ASP A 396 0.75 -18.62 17.98
N ASP A 397 0.18 -18.05 16.89
CA ASP A 397 -0.45 -18.86 15.85
C ASP A 397 0.60 -19.77 15.16
N PRO A 398 0.25 -21.04 14.89
CA PRO A 398 1.14 -21.98 14.20
C PRO A 398 1.71 -21.45 12.86
N LEU A 399 0.94 -20.66 12.11
CA LEU A 399 1.42 -20.02 10.87
C LEU A 399 2.63 -19.11 11.17
N VAL A 400 2.48 -18.18 12.10
CA VAL A 400 3.53 -17.23 12.49
C VAL A 400 4.74 -17.94 13.05
N ALA A 401 4.52 -18.90 13.96
CA ALA A 401 5.58 -19.67 14.60
C ALA A 401 6.42 -20.45 13.55
N THR A 402 5.75 -21.14 12.62
CA THR A 402 6.41 -21.93 11.57
C THR A 402 7.24 -21.04 10.62
N LEU A 403 6.68 -19.93 10.17
CA LEU A 403 7.37 -19.01 9.25
C LEU A 403 8.60 -18.37 9.91
N LEU A 404 8.49 -17.96 11.17
CA LEU A 404 9.62 -17.42 11.94
C LEU A 404 10.71 -18.46 12.20
N GLU A 405 10.34 -19.70 12.49
CA GLU A 405 11.30 -20.78 12.68
C GLU A 405 12.12 -21.01 11.42
N VAL A 406 11.46 -21.12 10.26
CA VAL A 406 12.13 -21.29 8.96
C VAL A 406 13.05 -20.12 8.63
N TYR A 407 12.56 -18.88 8.79
CA TYR A 407 13.35 -17.68 8.53
C TYR A 407 14.61 -17.64 9.41
N ARG A 408 14.45 -17.88 10.70
CA ARG A 408 15.57 -17.88 11.68
C ARG A 408 16.59 -18.98 11.40
N ALA A 409 16.12 -20.17 11.02
CA ALA A 409 17.00 -21.27 10.66
C ALA A 409 17.84 -20.97 9.42
N GLU A 410 17.27 -20.30 8.41
CA GLU A 410 17.95 -19.96 7.16
C GLU A 410 18.87 -18.72 7.27
N THR A 411 18.53 -17.77 8.13
CA THR A 411 19.22 -16.47 8.18
C THR A 411 20.07 -16.27 9.43
N GLY A 412 19.76 -16.94 10.53
CA GLY A 412 20.30 -16.65 11.86
C GLY A 412 19.78 -15.34 12.47
N ASP A 413 18.90 -14.62 11.79
CA ASP A 413 18.31 -13.37 12.27
C ASP A 413 17.18 -13.67 13.27
N LEU A 414 17.30 -13.14 14.49
CA LEU A 414 16.35 -13.32 15.59
C LEU A 414 15.42 -12.11 15.76
N THR A 415 15.39 -11.20 14.81
CA THR A 415 14.49 -10.03 14.83
C THR A 415 13.04 -10.50 15.09
N PRO A 416 12.29 -9.84 16.00
CA PRO A 416 10.90 -10.18 16.24
C PRO A 416 10.03 -9.85 15.01
N PRO A 417 8.85 -10.51 14.90
CA PRO A 417 7.88 -10.16 13.86
C PRO A 417 7.42 -8.72 13.99
N LYS A 418 6.98 -8.14 12.89
CA LYS A 418 6.68 -6.71 12.76
C LYS A 418 5.19 -6.46 12.58
N THR A 419 4.82 -5.21 12.78
CA THR A 419 3.52 -4.65 12.41
C THR A 419 3.73 -3.52 11.39
N MET A 420 2.75 -3.21 10.59
CA MET A 420 2.85 -2.12 9.62
C MET A 420 1.57 -1.29 9.51
N GLY A 421 1.73 -0.04 9.13
CA GLY A 421 0.62 0.87 8.84
C GLY A 421 0.10 0.78 7.40
N GLY A 422 0.81 0.04 6.53
CA GLY A 422 0.40 -0.28 5.17
C GLY A 422 -0.53 -1.48 5.10
N GLY A 423 -0.87 -1.90 3.90
CA GLY A 423 -1.65 -3.09 3.65
C GLY A 423 -1.04 -3.87 2.49
N THR A 424 -1.12 -5.18 2.56
CA THR A 424 -0.66 -6.10 1.54
C THR A 424 -1.79 -7.04 1.13
N TYR A 425 -1.56 -7.87 0.14
CA TYR A 425 -2.48 -8.94 -0.24
C TYR A 425 -2.79 -9.93 0.89
N ALA A 426 -1.99 -10.00 1.95
CA ALA A 426 -2.27 -10.88 3.08
C ALA A 426 -3.70 -10.70 3.63
N ARG A 427 -4.21 -9.46 3.62
CA ARG A 427 -5.57 -9.14 4.09
C ARG A 427 -6.71 -9.66 3.19
N ALA A 428 -6.41 -10.10 1.98
CA ALA A 428 -7.39 -10.77 1.11
C ALA A 428 -7.59 -12.25 1.48
N MET A 429 -6.74 -12.84 2.31
CA MET A 429 -6.86 -14.20 2.81
C MET A 429 -7.56 -14.22 4.17
N ILE A 430 -8.33 -15.29 4.45
CA ILE A 430 -8.97 -15.48 5.76
C ILE A 430 -7.91 -15.59 6.86
N LYS A 431 -6.80 -16.27 6.57
CA LYS A 431 -5.67 -16.44 7.49
C LYS A 431 -4.37 -16.32 6.69
N GLY A 432 -3.83 -15.13 6.63
CA GLY A 432 -2.60 -14.81 5.92
C GLY A 432 -1.73 -13.83 6.69
N VAL A 433 -0.46 -13.80 6.38
CA VAL A 433 0.54 -12.84 6.89
C VAL A 433 1.42 -12.37 5.74
N ALA A 434 2.10 -11.23 5.87
CA ALA A 434 3.14 -10.89 4.92
C ALA A 434 4.50 -11.47 5.38
N PHE A 435 5.21 -12.16 4.46
CA PHE A 435 6.41 -12.92 4.77
C PHE A 435 7.49 -12.68 3.71
N GLY A 436 8.30 -11.65 3.92
CA GLY A 436 9.32 -11.18 2.98
C GLY A 436 8.69 -10.35 1.85
N ALA A 437 9.40 -9.95 0.79
CA ALA A 437 10.72 -10.50 0.42
C ALA A 437 11.92 -9.61 0.76
N GLU A 438 11.71 -8.40 1.31
CA GLU A 438 12.82 -7.53 1.66
C GLU A 438 13.57 -8.07 2.88
N PHE A 439 14.88 -8.34 2.71
CA PHE A 439 15.79 -8.60 3.84
C PHE A 439 16.19 -7.27 4.47
N GLY A 440 16.22 -7.20 5.81
CA GLY A 440 16.47 -5.98 6.56
C GLY A 440 17.78 -5.28 6.20
N GLY A 441 17.71 -3.94 6.13
CA GLY A 441 18.77 -3.07 5.66
C GLY A 441 18.60 -2.76 4.17
N ARG A 442 18.19 -1.52 3.85
CA ARG A 442 18.26 -1.05 2.45
C ARG A 442 19.72 -0.94 2.08
N ASP A 443 20.24 -1.92 1.38
CA ASP A 443 21.56 -1.85 0.76
C ASP A 443 21.49 -0.98 -0.51
N GLY A 444 21.37 0.33 -0.33
CA GLY A 444 21.42 1.30 -1.42
C GLY A 444 20.07 1.84 -1.89
N ASP A 445 20.15 2.74 -2.88
CA ASP A 445 18.99 3.34 -3.56
C ASP A 445 18.15 2.27 -4.27
N GLY A 446 16.84 2.49 -4.42
CA GLY A 446 15.97 1.70 -5.26
C GLY A 446 15.14 0.63 -4.54
N GLY A 447 14.38 1.04 -3.53
CA GLY A 447 13.31 0.24 -2.93
C GLY A 447 12.03 0.21 -3.77
N PRO A 448 10.97 -0.48 -3.26
CA PRO A 448 9.65 -0.46 -3.85
C PRO A 448 9.16 0.96 -4.15
N HIS A 449 8.55 1.16 -5.32
CA HIS A 449 8.03 2.44 -5.82
C HIS A 449 9.09 3.54 -6.07
N GLU A 450 10.38 3.27 -5.82
CA GLU A 450 11.47 4.21 -6.08
C GLU A 450 12.09 4.00 -7.47
N LYS A 451 12.84 5.01 -7.96
CA LYS A 451 13.68 4.86 -9.15
C LYS A 451 14.82 3.89 -8.84
N ASP A 452 15.31 3.23 -9.88
CA ASP A 452 16.38 2.23 -9.77
C ASP A 452 16.07 1.10 -8.78
N GLU A 453 14.79 0.75 -8.67
CA GLU A 453 14.35 -0.42 -7.91
C GLU A 453 15.19 -1.63 -8.32
N CYS A 454 15.72 -2.35 -7.31
CA CYS A 454 16.60 -3.47 -7.57
C CYS A 454 16.53 -4.52 -6.47
N TRP A 455 16.79 -5.77 -6.84
CA TRP A 455 16.85 -6.86 -5.89
C TRP A 455 18.11 -7.70 -6.06
N PRO A 456 18.91 -7.94 -5.00
CA PRO A 456 20.07 -8.80 -5.09
C PRO A 456 19.71 -10.21 -5.55
N VAL A 457 20.44 -10.75 -6.51
CA VAL A 457 20.24 -12.13 -6.99
C VAL A 457 20.33 -13.14 -5.84
N GLU A 458 21.22 -12.89 -4.87
CA GLU A 458 21.33 -13.73 -3.67
C GLU A 458 20.07 -13.71 -2.83
N HIS A 459 19.37 -12.56 -2.75
CA HIS A 459 18.10 -12.44 -2.02
C HIS A 459 16.98 -13.20 -2.73
N LEU A 460 16.91 -13.16 -4.07
CA LEU A 460 15.97 -13.95 -4.86
C LEU A 460 16.13 -15.45 -4.56
N ILE A 461 17.36 -15.95 -4.60
CA ILE A 461 17.64 -17.37 -4.32
C ILE A 461 17.36 -17.73 -2.86
N LYS A 462 17.75 -16.87 -1.93
CA LYS A 462 17.51 -17.06 -0.50
C LYS A 462 16.02 -17.05 -0.16
N ALA A 463 15.25 -16.10 -0.71
CA ALA A 463 13.80 -16.05 -0.54
C ALA A 463 13.12 -17.33 -1.09
N THR A 464 13.55 -17.80 -2.29
CA THR A 464 13.08 -19.05 -2.85
C THR A 464 13.27 -20.24 -1.90
N LYS A 465 14.44 -20.34 -1.26
CA LYS A 465 14.73 -21.39 -0.26
C LYS A 465 13.86 -21.28 0.97
N ILE A 466 13.71 -20.06 1.51
CA ILE A 466 12.85 -19.78 2.67
C ILE A 466 11.40 -20.19 2.36
N TYR A 467 10.87 -19.77 1.21
CA TYR A 467 9.49 -20.11 0.83
C TYR A 467 9.29 -21.60 0.59
N ALA A 468 10.24 -22.29 -0.04
CA ALA A 468 10.16 -23.75 -0.24
C ALA A 468 10.10 -24.49 1.12
N LYS A 469 10.98 -24.13 2.05
CA LYS A 469 11.01 -24.73 3.40
C LYS A 469 9.76 -24.38 4.23
N ALA A 470 9.26 -23.15 4.11
CA ALA A 470 8.02 -22.72 4.76
C ALA A 470 6.81 -23.51 4.25
N LEU A 471 6.67 -23.61 2.92
CA LEU A 471 5.58 -24.36 2.30
C LEU A 471 5.65 -25.87 2.60
N ALA A 472 6.85 -26.45 2.65
CA ALA A 472 7.03 -27.84 3.07
C ALA A 472 6.46 -28.12 4.46
N ARG A 473 6.62 -27.18 5.40
CA ARG A 473 6.12 -27.33 6.78
C ARG A 473 4.63 -26.99 6.91
N LEU A 474 4.18 -25.95 6.23
CA LEU A 474 2.78 -25.52 6.30
C LEU A 474 1.82 -26.51 5.63
N ALA A 475 2.30 -27.24 4.63
CA ALA A 475 1.51 -28.18 3.85
C ALA A 475 1.72 -29.66 4.23
N ALA A 476 2.54 -29.94 5.26
CA ALA A 476 2.84 -31.30 5.75
C ALA A 476 1.67 -31.99 6.46
#